data_d295fa1fa1a29f1bca28cee4c0e0aa65
#
_entry.id   d295fa1fa1a29f1bca28cee4c0e0aa65
#
_cell.length_a   1.000
_cell.length_b   1.000
_cell.length_c   1.000
_cell.angle_alpha   90.00
_cell.angle_beta   90.00
_cell.angle_gamma   90.00
#
_symmetry.space_group_name_H-M   'P 1'
#
loop_
_entity.id
_entity.type
_entity.pdbx_description
1 polymer ?
#
loop_
_entity_poly.entity_id
_entity_poly.type
_entity_poly.pdbx_seq_one_letter_code
_entity_poly.pdbx_strand_id
1 'polypeptide(L)'
;MKKLITIVFIGLISFSINAQDKVAKIKFKTDTVDYGTIEKGADGLRIFEFTNTGDAPLIVSKVTSSCGCTVPKWSQEPILPGKTGEIQVKYDTNRVNPIRKTITVISNADTPTVALKIKGEVIDSSKESVLEKKDKSLVEK
;
A
#
# COMPACT_ATOMS: atom_id res chain seq x y z
N MET A 1 -60.47 -23.66 48.80
CA MET A 1 -59.10 -23.14 48.87
C MET A 1 -58.29 -23.74 47.70
N LYS A 2 -58.28 -23.05 46.61
CA LYS A 2 -57.47 -23.44 45.45
C LYS A 2 -56.43 -22.37 45.23
N LYS A 3 -55.17 -22.65 45.52
CA LYS A 3 -54.07 -21.76 45.30
C LYS A 3 -53.70 -21.86 43.83
N LEU A 4 -54.02 -20.84 43.09
CA LEU A 4 -53.53 -20.64 41.74
C LEU A 4 -52.05 -20.16 41.81
N ILE A 5 -51.15 -21.09 41.51
CA ILE A 5 -49.73 -20.76 41.32
C ILE A 5 -49.59 -20.35 39.84
N THR A 6 -49.61 -19.06 39.66
CA THR A 6 -49.27 -18.47 38.35
C THR A 6 -47.77 -18.51 38.21
N ILE A 7 -47.26 -19.51 37.48
CA ILE A 7 -45.86 -19.55 37.08
C ILE A 7 -45.70 -18.49 35.95
N VAL A 8 -45.16 -17.36 36.34
CA VAL A 8 -44.66 -16.38 35.37
C VAL A 8 -43.38 -16.94 34.80
N PHE A 9 -43.49 -17.53 33.62
CA PHE A 9 -42.33 -17.94 32.81
C PHE A 9 -41.78 -16.68 32.21
N ILE A 10 -40.87 -16.00 32.93
CA ILE A 10 -40.04 -14.93 32.39
C ILE A 10 -39.02 -15.61 31.48
N GLY A 11 -39.36 -15.65 30.19
CA GLY A 11 -38.43 -16.04 29.16
C GLY A 11 -37.28 -15.04 29.14
N LEU A 12 -36.15 -15.42 29.73
CA LEU A 12 -34.86 -14.75 29.51
C LEU A 12 -34.50 -14.95 28.04
N ILE A 13 -34.95 -14.01 27.22
CA ILE A 13 -34.42 -13.87 25.87
C ILE A 13 -32.98 -13.35 26.09
N SER A 14 -32.05 -14.29 26.14
CA SER A 14 -30.63 -13.98 26.07
C SER A 14 -30.37 -13.39 24.69
N PHE A 15 -30.47 -12.06 24.58
CA PHE A 15 -29.83 -11.35 23.48
C PHE A 15 -28.33 -11.59 23.63
N SER A 16 -27.84 -12.60 22.96
CA SER A 16 -26.42 -12.72 22.68
C SER A 16 -26.05 -11.53 21.79
N ILE A 17 -25.68 -10.43 22.42
CA ILE A 17 -25.02 -9.33 21.75
C ILE A 17 -23.69 -9.92 21.31
N ASN A 18 -23.62 -10.39 20.07
CA ASN A 18 -22.36 -10.63 19.41
C ASN A 18 -21.70 -9.25 19.31
N ALA A 19 -20.90 -8.91 20.31
CA ALA A 19 -19.92 -7.87 20.20
C ALA A 19 -18.89 -8.39 19.18
N GLN A 20 -19.19 -8.22 17.90
CA GLN A 20 -18.18 -8.40 16.87
C GLN A 20 -17.12 -7.34 17.14
N ASP A 21 -15.93 -7.80 17.51
CA ASP A 21 -14.80 -6.91 17.66
C ASP A 21 -14.64 -6.15 16.34
N LYS A 22 -14.81 -4.84 16.43
CA LYS A 22 -14.64 -3.98 15.25
C LYS A 22 -13.19 -4.04 14.81
N VAL A 23 -12.96 -4.42 13.57
CA VAL A 23 -11.63 -4.63 13.01
C VAL A 23 -11.42 -3.75 11.80
N ALA A 24 -10.30 -3.03 11.78
CA ALA A 24 -9.87 -2.32 10.59
C ALA A 24 -9.36 -3.31 9.53
N LYS A 25 -9.63 -3.03 8.27
CA LYS A 25 -9.16 -3.82 7.14
C LYS A 25 -8.59 -2.90 6.08
N ILE A 26 -7.38 -3.21 5.62
CA ILE A 26 -6.72 -2.46 4.56
C ILE A 26 -6.81 -3.23 3.24
N LYS A 27 -7.38 -2.59 2.23
CA LYS A 27 -7.45 -3.14 0.87
C LYS A 27 -6.81 -2.18 -0.10
N PHE A 28 -5.67 -2.56 -0.67
CA PHE A 28 -5.02 -1.80 -1.73
C PHE A 28 -5.71 -2.01 -3.07
N LYS A 29 -5.79 -0.96 -3.87
CA LYS A 29 -6.29 -1.01 -5.26
C LYS A 29 -5.36 -1.83 -6.15
N THR A 30 -4.06 -1.72 -5.89
CA THR A 30 -3.00 -2.55 -6.47
C THR A 30 -1.87 -2.74 -5.47
N ASP A 31 -1.27 -3.90 -5.44
CA ASP A 31 -0.09 -4.20 -4.62
C ASP A 31 1.24 -3.95 -5.35
N THR A 32 1.16 -3.75 -6.67
CA THR A 32 2.33 -3.56 -7.51
C THR A 32 2.12 -2.38 -8.45
N VAL A 33 3.06 -1.45 -8.47
CA VAL A 33 3.10 -0.33 -9.41
C VAL A 33 4.29 -0.51 -10.35
N ASP A 34 4.00 -0.47 -11.64
CA ASP A 34 4.99 -0.56 -12.71
C ASP A 34 5.32 0.84 -13.22
N TYR A 35 6.60 1.22 -13.13
CA TYR A 35 7.11 2.47 -13.71
C TYR A 35 7.30 2.37 -15.24
N GLY A 36 7.32 1.13 -15.77
CA GLY A 36 7.75 0.88 -17.13
C GLY A 36 9.22 1.25 -17.32
N THR A 37 9.58 1.68 -18.52
CA THR A 37 10.89 2.25 -18.83
C THR A 37 10.81 3.77 -18.75
N ILE A 38 11.58 4.37 -17.86
CA ILE A 38 11.61 5.82 -17.63
C ILE A 38 13.03 6.36 -17.76
N GLU A 39 13.13 7.62 -18.16
CA GLU A 39 14.41 8.31 -18.30
C GLU A 39 15.00 8.69 -16.94
N LYS A 40 16.30 8.76 -16.87
CA LYS A 40 17.04 9.32 -15.75
C LYS A 40 16.56 10.74 -15.43
N GLY A 41 16.24 11.00 -14.17
CA GLY A 41 15.70 12.28 -13.70
C GLY A 41 14.21 12.49 -13.97
N ALA A 42 13.50 11.50 -14.54
CA ALA A 42 12.04 11.54 -14.70
C ALA A 42 11.33 11.53 -13.34
N ASP A 43 10.03 11.85 -13.35
CA ASP A 43 9.22 11.83 -12.12
C ASP A 43 9.11 10.41 -11.54
N GLY A 44 9.71 10.24 -10.37
CA GLY A 44 9.72 9.01 -9.61
C GLY A 44 8.56 8.85 -8.63
N LEU A 45 7.59 9.77 -8.58
CA LEU A 45 6.46 9.71 -7.67
C LEU A 45 5.41 8.72 -8.18
N ARG A 46 4.96 7.81 -7.30
CA ARG A 46 3.81 6.91 -7.52
C ARG A 46 2.98 6.85 -6.26
N ILE A 47 1.70 6.54 -6.43
CA ILE A 47 0.72 6.51 -5.35
C ILE A 47 0.09 5.13 -5.28
N PHE A 48 0.05 4.57 -4.07
CA PHE A 48 -0.74 3.40 -3.74
C PHE A 48 -2.00 3.86 -2.99
N GLU A 49 -3.15 3.71 -3.62
CA GLU A 49 -4.43 3.97 -3.00
C GLU A 49 -4.92 2.73 -2.25
N PHE A 50 -5.52 2.94 -1.09
CA PHE A 50 -6.14 1.87 -0.32
C PHE A 50 -7.46 2.34 0.30
N THR A 51 -8.31 1.40 0.67
CA THR A 51 -9.59 1.63 1.31
C THR A 51 -9.63 0.87 2.63
N ASN A 52 -10.16 1.51 3.67
CA ASN A 52 -10.55 0.80 4.87
C ASN A 52 -11.86 0.06 4.62
N THR A 53 -11.80 -1.24 4.40
CA THR A 53 -12.99 -2.11 4.19
C THR A 53 -13.48 -2.75 5.47
N GLY A 54 -12.88 -2.42 6.61
CA GLY A 54 -13.30 -2.86 7.93
C GLY A 54 -14.37 -1.95 8.55
N ASP A 55 -14.65 -2.17 9.81
CA ASP A 55 -15.64 -1.45 10.62
C ASP A 55 -15.04 -0.68 11.80
N ALA A 56 -13.70 -0.71 11.94
CA ALA A 56 -12.94 0.12 12.86
C ALA A 56 -12.05 1.13 12.11
N PRO A 57 -11.65 2.25 12.74
CA PRO A 57 -10.67 3.17 12.16
C PRO A 57 -9.34 2.49 11.85
N LEU A 58 -8.83 2.71 10.64
CA LEU A 58 -7.55 2.18 10.16
C LEU A 58 -6.45 3.22 10.38
N ILE A 59 -5.37 2.80 11.01
CA ILE A 59 -4.19 3.63 11.24
C ILE A 59 -2.97 2.95 10.62
N VAL A 60 -2.33 3.63 9.67
CA VAL A 60 -1.04 3.21 9.11
C VAL A 60 0.06 3.77 10.01
N SER A 61 0.66 2.91 10.81
CA SER A 61 1.64 3.30 11.83
C SER A 61 3.05 3.47 11.26
N LYS A 62 3.40 2.69 10.23
CA LYS A 62 4.74 2.71 9.65
C LYS A 62 4.73 2.29 8.19
N VAL A 63 5.53 2.95 7.40
CA VAL A 63 5.84 2.55 6.02
C VAL A 63 7.35 2.61 5.82
N THR A 64 7.93 1.53 5.34
CA THR A 64 9.37 1.42 5.10
C THR A 64 9.65 0.89 3.71
N SER A 65 10.78 1.26 3.15
CA SER A 65 11.26 0.74 1.88
C SER A 65 12.47 -0.18 2.09
N SER A 66 12.65 -1.12 1.19
CA SER A 66 13.81 -2.04 1.17
C SER A 66 15.15 -1.35 0.89
N CYS A 67 15.15 -0.08 0.47
CA CYS A 67 16.35 0.74 0.30
C CYS A 67 16.09 2.21 0.56
N GLY A 68 17.14 2.98 0.85
CA GLY A 68 17.08 4.44 0.96
C GLY A 68 16.83 5.19 -0.36
N CYS A 69 16.80 4.48 -1.49
CA CYS A 69 16.50 5.05 -2.82
C CYS A 69 14.99 5.27 -3.05
N THR A 70 14.17 4.88 -2.10
CA THR A 70 12.70 4.99 -2.16
C THR A 70 12.22 5.59 -0.86
N VAL A 71 11.54 6.72 -0.94
CA VAL A 71 11.05 7.46 0.23
C VAL A 71 9.52 7.40 0.23
N PRO A 72 8.90 6.68 1.18
CA PRO A 72 7.45 6.67 1.35
C PRO A 72 6.99 7.88 2.19
N LYS A 73 5.79 8.38 1.86
CA LYS A 73 5.03 9.36 2.64
C LYS A 73 3.59 8.90 2.79
N TRP A 74 3.02 9.06 3.98
CA TRP A 74 1.63 8.68 4.28
C TRP A 74 1.07 9.54 5.42
N SER A 75 -0.26 9.56 5.55
CA SER A 75 -0.91 10.16 6.71
C SER A 75 -0.97 9.17 7.87
N GLN A 76 -0.77 9.66 9.09
CA GLN A 76 -0.99 8.91 10.33
C GLN A 76 -2.39 9.12 10.91
N GLU A 77 -3.23 9.92 10.25
CA GLU A 77 -4.60 10.15 10.67
C GLU A 77 -5.44 8.88 10.50
N PRO A 78 -6.36 8.61 11.42
CA PRO A 78 -7.26 7.47 11.31
C PRO A 78 -8.14 7.57 10.07
N ILE A 79 -8.16 6.52 9.26
CA ILE A 79 -9.01 6.40 8.08
C ILE A 79 -10.27 5.64 8.47
N LEU A 80 -11.40 6.33 8.46
CA LEU A 80 -12.69 5.78 8.88
C LEU A 80 -13.16 4.65 7.95
N PRO A 81 -14.03 3.74 8.43
CA PRO A 81 -14.64 2.71 7.61
C PRO A 81 -15.19 3.23 6.28
N GLY A 82 -14.87 2.56 5.17
CA GLY A 82 -15.29 2.94 3.83
C GLY A 82 -14.54 4.13 3.21
N LYS A 83 -13.63 4.77 3.94
CA LYS A 83 -12.80 5.86 3.42
C LYS A 83 -11.51 5.34 2.79
N THR A 84 -10.95 6.15 1.90
CA THR A 84 -9.69 5.87 1.19
C THR A 84 -8.54 6.65 1.81
N GLY A 85 -7.35 6.08 1.67
CA GLY A 85 -6.08 6.72 1.99
C GLY A 85 -5.08 6.46 0.88
N GLU A 86 -3.93 7.10 0.98
CA GLU A 86 -2.86 6.95 0.00
C GLU A 86 -1.49 6.84 0.66
N ILE A 87 -0.60 6.10 0.01
CA ILE A 87 0.82 6.06 0.31
C ILE A 87 1.55 6.55 -0.92
N GLN A 88 2.23 7.67 -0.80
CA GLN A 88 3.07 8.23 -1.85
C GLN A 88 4.46 7.62 -1.75
N VAL A 89 4.98 7.12 -2.85
CA VAL A 89 6.29 6.48 -2.94
C VAL A 89 7.10 7.20 -4.00
N LYS A 90 8.23 7.80 -3.61
CA LYS A 90 9.15 8.48 -4.53
C LYS A 90 10.42 7.67 -4.69
N TYR A 91 10.68 7.20 -5.91
CA TYR A 91 11.92 6.53 -6.28
C TYR A 91 12.95 7.53 -6.81
N ASP A 92 14.24 7.31 -6.48
CA ASP A 92 15.36 8.11 -7.00
C ASP A 92 15.71 7.69 -8.42
N THR A 93 15.14 8.39 -9.38
CA THR A 93 15.31 8.16 -10.82
C THR A 93 16.67 8.60 -11.38
N ASN A 94 17.57 9.17 -10.56
CA ASN A 94 18.94 9.39 -10.97
C ASN A 94 19.76 8.10 -11.04
N ARG A 95 19.23 7.02 -10.50
CA ARG A 95 19.84 5.68 -10.52
C ARG A 95 19.40 4.93 -11.77
N VAL A 96 20.30 4.83 -12.74
CA VAL A 96 20.10 4.06 -13.98
C VAL A 96 20.24 2.58 -13.68
N ASN A 97 19.15 1.91 -13.36
CA ASN A 97 19.10 0.50 -12.98
C ASN A 97 17.65 -0.01 -13.06
N PRO A 98 17.42 -1.34 -13.12
CA PRO A 98 16.11 -1.92 -12.91
C PRO A 98 15.56 -1.55 -11.53
N ILE A 99 14.28 -1.16 -11.50
CA ILE A 99 13.53 -0.87 -10.28
C ILE A 99 12.90 -2.17 -9.78
N ARG A 100 13.31 -2.62 -8.59
CA ARG A 100 12.71 -3.78 -7.92
C ARG A 100 12.79 -3.54 -6.43
N LYS A 101 11.76 -2.89 -5.87
CA LYS A 101 11.75 -2.54 -4.44
C LYS A 101 10.45 -2.97 -3.79
N THR A 102 10.54 -3.28 -2.52
CA THR A 102 9.40 -3.62 -1.67
C THR A 102 9.19 -2.50 -0.67
N ILE A 103 7.94 -2.09 -0.51
CA ILE A 103 7.49 -1.15 0.51
C ILE A 103 6.67 -1.96 1.51
N THR A 104 7.07 -1.94 2.77
CA THR A 104 6.37 -2.62 3.86
C THR A 104 5.49 -1.61 4.59
N VAL A 105 4.19 -1.91 4.63
CA VAL A 105 3.16 -1.11 5.30
C VAL A 105 2.74 -1.83 6.57
N ILE A 106 2.79 -1.15 7.70
CA ILE A 106 2.35 -1.65 9.01
C ILE A 106 1.16 -0.82 9.48
N SER A 107 0.10 -1.48 9.88
CA SER A 107 -1.14 -0.87 10.33
C SER A 107 -1.81 -1.68 11.45
N ASN A 108 -2.90 -1.15 12.00
CA ASN A 108 -3.77 -1.85 12.96
C ASN A 108 -4.84 -2.73 12.28
N ALA A 109 -4.71 -3.02 10.99
CA ALA A 109 -5.64 -3.90 10.27
C ALA A 109 -5.53 -5.35 10.73
N ASP A 110 -6.53 -6.17 10.36
CA ASP A 110 -6.51 -7.63 10.56
C ASP A 110 -5.28 -8.30 9.92
N THR A 111 -4.80 -7.73 8.82
CA THR A 111 -3.50 -8.06 8.22
C THR A 111 -2.52 -6.93 8.55
N PRO A 112 -1.77 -7.03 9.67
CA PRO A 112 -0.97 -5.91 10.19
C PRO A 112 0.15 -5.45 9.27
N THR A 113 0.64 -6.34 8.42
CA THR A 113 1.78 -6.08 7.53
C THR A 113 1.42 -6.42 6.10
N VAL A 114 1.54 -5.44 5.21
CA VAL A 114 1.33 -5.60 3.77
C VAL A 114 2.59 -5.20 3.02
N ALA A 115 3.01 -6.02 2.05
CA ALA A 115 4.12 -5.74 1.17
C ALA A 115 3.63 -5.24 -0.18
N LEU A 116 3.99 -4.01 -0.53
CA LEU A 116 3.75 -3.41 -1.84
C LEU A 116 5.03 -3.49 -2.67
N LYS A 117 4.90 -3.54 -3.98
CA LYS A 117 6.03 -3.66 -4.90
C LYS A 117 6.05 -2.52 -5.90
N ILE A 118 7.24 -2.02 -6.20
CA ILE A 118 7.48 -1.18 -7.36
C ILE A 118 8.47 -1.89 -8.27
N LYS A 119 8.22 -1.82 -9.57
CA LYS A 119 9.06 -2.39 -10.63
C LYS A 119 9.17 -1.44 -11.80
N GLY A 120 10.14 -1.66 -12.66
CA GLY A 120 10.39 -0.87 -13.86
C GLY A 120 11.88 -0.79 -14.15
N GLU A 121 12.25 0.17 -14.96
CA GLU A 121 13.65 0.41 -15.34
C GLU A 121 13.90 1.89 -15.57
N VAL A 122 15.03 2.37 -15.08
CA VAL A 122 15.56 3.71 -15.40
C VAL A 122 16.66 3.57 -16.42
N ILE A 123 16.52 4.23 -17.56
CA ILE A 123 17.51 4.29 -18.63
C ILE A 123 18.15 5.68 -18.73
N ASP A 124 19.29 5.77 -19.40
CA ASP A 124 19.96 7.03 -19.73
C ASP A 124 20.24 7.04 -21.24
N SER A 125 19.23 7.47 -22.03
CA SER A 125 19.31 7.51 -23.50
C SER A 125 20.44 8.40 -24.01
N SER A 126 20.93 9.33 -23.20
CA SER A 126 22.07 10.18 -23.59
C SER A 126 23.37 9.39 -23.76
N LYS A 127 23.52 8.30 -23.01
CA LYS A 127 24.69 7.41 -23.11
C LYS A 127 24.62 6.45 -24.30
N GLU A 128 23.42 5.96 -24.62
CA GLU A 128 23.22 5.08 -25.79
C GLU A 128 23.56 5.78 -27.09
N SER A 129 23.12 7.03 -27.25
CA SER A 129 23.39 7.82 -28.47
C SER A 129 24.88 8.10 -28.68
N VAL A 130 25.67 8.18 -27.60
CA VAL A 130 27.12 8.39 -27.67
C VAL A 130 27.86 7.11 -28.08
N LEU A 131 27.41 5.96 -27.63
CA LEU A 131 28.00 4.66 -27.99
C LEU A 131 27.73 4.34 -29.46
N GLU A 132 26.51 4.56 -29.95
CA GLU A 132 26.12 4.33 -31.36
C GLU A 132 26.89 5.26 -32.31
N LYS A 133 27.14 6.51 -31.90
CA LYS A 133 27.96 7.47 -32.66
C LYS A 133 29.44 7.06 -32.72
N LYS A 134 29.97 6.42 -31.65
CA LYS A 134 31.36 5.97 -31.58
C LYS A 134 31.60 4.75 -32.47
N ASP A 135 30.66 3.81 -32.51
CA ASP A 135 30.78 2.63 -33.38
C ASP A 135 30.69 2.98 -34.87
N LYS A 136 29.81 3.94 -35.25
CA LYS A 136 29.74 4.43 -36.62
C LYS A 136 31.03 5.12 -37.09
N SER A 137 31.75 5.79 -36.20
CA SER A 137 32.98 6.49 -36.52
C SER A 137 34.20 5.55 -36.70
N LEU A 138 34.11 4.30 -36.23
CA LEU A 138 35.17 3.29 -36.35
C LEU A 138 35.04 2.42 -37.59
N VAL A 139 33.89 2.45 -38.27
CA VAL A 139 33.62 1.65 -39.49
C VAL A 139 33.91 2.44 -40.78
N GLU A 140 34.15 3.75 -40.69
CA GLU A 140 34.41 4.64 -41.83
C GLU A 140 35.91 5.00 -41.99
N LYS A 141 36.80 4.00 -41.86
CA LYS A 141 38.22 4.15 -42.20
C LYS A 141 38.70 2.98 -43.08
#